data_bcb593cb55dc645c52820c983f9d8681
#
_entry.id   bcb593cb55dc645c52820c983f9d8681
#
_cell.length_a   1.000
_cell.length_b   1.000
_cell.length_c   1.000
_cell.angle_alpha   90.00
_cell.angle_beta   90.00
_cell.angle_gamma   90.00
#
_symmetry.space_group_name_H-M   'P 1'
#
loop_
_entity.id
_entity.type
_entity.pdbx_description
1 polymer ?
#
loop_
_entity_poly.entity_id
_entity_poly.type
_entity_poly.pdbx_seq_one_letter_code
_entity_poly.pdbx_strand_id
1 'polypeptide(L)'
;KFQQTAIMPLNTFWRKSTQASLSVKIAACNFRGAVMSIISNKKAFHDYFIEEQLEAGLVLEGWEVKAIRAGRVQIKESYVYFRNGAFYLIGCHITPLPEASTHIHPNVTRSRKLLMKQNEIEKWFGKVELAGLTVVPLNLHFSHCRIKVDIGLAKGKKLHDKRESEKDKDWQREKQRIMKHSNNDS
;
A
#
# COMPACT_ATOMS: atom_id res chain seq x y z
N LYS A 1 10.50 55.17 -12.89
CA LYS A 1 9.99 54.04 -13.72
C LYS A 1 10.30 52.76 -12.99
N PHE A 2 9.38 52.31 -12.14
CA PHE A 2 9.46 51.02 -11.46
C PHE A 2 8.66 50.02 -12.28
N GLN A 3 9.30 48.95 -12.77
CA GLN A 3 8.65 47.78 -13.39
C GLN A 3 8.17 46.88 -12.26
N GLN A 4 6.83 46.70 -12.17
CA GLN A 4 6.18 45.69 -11.38
C GLN A 4 6.31 44.33 -12.09
N THR A 5 7.09 43.45 -11.48
CA THR A 5 7.16 42.02 -11.90
C THR A 5 5.94 41.32 -11.31
N ALA A 6 4.99 40.93 -12.18
CA ALA A 6 3.81 40.16 -11.80
C ALA A 6 4.19 38.74 -11.37
N ILE A 7 3.93 38.41 -10.11
CA ILE A 7 4.06 37.07 -9.56
C ILE A 7 2.79 36.30 -10.02
N MET A 8 2.94 35.37 -10.96
CA MET A 8 1.87 34.44 -11.34
C MET A 8 1.65 33.39 -10.23
N PRO A 9 0.41 33.05 -9.90
CA PRO A 9 0.12 32.01 -8.90
C PRO A 9 0.40 30.62 -9.45
N LEU A 10 1.17 29.84 -8.69
CA LEU A 10 1.67 28.48 -8.95
C LEU A 10 0.58 27.37 -8.99
N ASN A 11 -0.69 27.71 -9.16
CA ASN A 11 -1.78 26.74 -8.91
C ASN A 11 -2.49 26.18 -10.15
N THR A 12 -2.01 26.43 -11.37
CA THR A 12 -2.68 25.96 -12.61
C THR A 12 -1.94 24.87 -13.38
N PHE A 13 -0.76 24.40 -12.90
CA PHE A 13 0.05 23.44 -13.67
C PHE A 13 -0.22 21.96 -13.36
N TRP A 14 -1.03 21.63 -12.35
CA TRP A 14 -1.17 20.24 -11.85
C TRP A 14 -2.38 19.46 -12.38
N ARG A 15 -3.13 19.95 -13.38
CA ARG A 15 -4.37 19.32 -13.80
C ARG A 15 -4.35 18.49 -15.09
N LYS A 16 -3.18 18.28 -15.73
CA LYS A 16 -3.09 17.43 -16.93
C LYS A 16 -1.78 16.66 -16.97
N SER A 17 -1.66 15.57 -16.22
CA SER A 17 -0.86 14.40 -16.64
C SER A 17 -1.17 13.18 -15.78
N THR A 18 -2.11 12.38 -16.21
CA THR A 18 -2.51 11.10 -15.61
C THR A 18 -1.52 9.96 -15.92
N GLN A 19 -0.34 10.27 -16.45
CA GLN A 19 0.70 9.27 -16.77
C GLN A 19 2.11 9.83 -16.52
N ALA A 20 2.37 10.36 -15.34
CA ALA A 20 3.75 10.50 -14.92
C ALA A 20 4.27 9.10 -14.56
N SER A 21 5.25 8.60 -15.31
CA SER A 21 5.88 7.31 -15.05
C SER A 21 6.39 7.25 -13.61
N LEU A 22 6.32 6.07 -12.99
CA LEU A 22 6.74 5.85 -11.60
C LEU A 22 8.18 6.37 -11.34
N SER A 23 9.04 6.37 -12.35
CA SER A 23 10.40 6.91 -12.31
C SER A 23 10.45 8.42 -11.99
N VAL A 24 9.52 9.22 -12.49
CA VAL A 24 9.45 10.66 -12.18
C VAL A 24 8.99 10.89 -10.73
N LYS A 25 8.15 10.00 -10.20
CA LYS A 25 7.69 10.07 -8.80
C LYS A 25 8.80 9.72 -7.81
N ILE A 26 9.77 8.90 -8.21
CA ILE A 26 10.90 8.49 -7.36
C ILE A 26 11.97 9.59 -7.25
N ALA A 27 12.16 10.41 -8.28
CA ALA A 27 13.05 11.57 -8.22
C ALA A 27 12.59 12.64 -7.20
N ALA A 28 11.29 12.65 -6.86
CA ALA A 28 10.72 13.54 -5.84
C ALA A 28 10.91 13.05 -4.39
N CYS A 29 11.61 11.92 -4.17
CA CYS A 29 11.90 11.37 -2.83
C CYS A 29 12.84 12.25 -1.97
N ASN A 30 13.32 13.38 -2.50
CA ASN A 30 14.07 14.39 -1.72
C ASN A 30 13.16 15.25 -0.82
N PHE A 31 11.84 15.05 -0.85
CA PHE A 31 10.92 15.76 0.05
C PHE A 31 10.90 15.03 1.40
N ARG A 32 11.54 15.62 2.40
CA ARG A 32 11.53 15.13 3.80
C ARG A 32 10.08 15.00 4.27
N GLY A 33 9.63 13.76 4.50
CA GLY A 33 8.37 13.46 5.19
C GLY A 33 7.18 13.01 4.33
N ALA A 34 7.26 12.95 3.01
CA ALA A 34 6.15 12.47 2.19
C ALA A 34 6.07 10.93 2.18
N VAL A 35 4.97 10.39 2.69
CA VAL A 35 4.62 8.97 2.53
C VAL A 35 3.97 8.79 1.15
N MET A 36 4.60 8.01 0.28
CA MET A 36 4.08 7.74 -1.05
C MET A 36 3.63 6.29 -1.16
N SER A 37 2.32 6.06 -1.31
CA SER A 37 1.77 4.73 -1.54
C SER A 37 2.21 4.18 -2.90
N ILE A 38 2.70 2.94 -2.91
CA ILE A 38 3.12 2.20 -4.11
C ILE A 38 1.95 1.36 -4.60
N ILE A 39 1.39 0.52 -3.73
CA ILE A 39 0.28 -0.38 -4.03
C ILE A 39 -0.56 -0.62 -2.78
N SER A 40 -1.88 -0.64 -2.95
CA SER A 40 -2.85 -0.92 -1.88
C SER A 40 -3.59 -2.23 -2.16
N ASN A 41 -3.81 -3.03 -1.11
CA ASN A 41 -4.56 -4.28 -1.16
C ASN A 41 -6.05 -4.04 -0.93
N LYS A 42 -6.76 -3.64 -1.98
CA LYS A 42 -8.21 -3.42 -1.91
C LYS A 42 -8.99 -4.67 -1.51
N LYS A 43 -8.47 -5.88 -1.84
CA LYS A 43 -9.09 -7.16 -1.50
C LYS A 43 -9.08 -7.39 0.02
N ALA A 44 -8.00 -7.02 0.71
CA ALA A 44 -7.93 -7.13 2.17
C ALA A 44 -9.03 -6.29 2.85
N PHE A 45 -9.26 -5.07 2.42
CA PHE A 45 -10.33 -4.21 2.95
C PHE A 45 -11.74 -4.70 2.62
N HIS A 46 -11.89 -5.45 1.50
CA HIS A 46 -13.16 -6.05 1.14
C HIS A 46 -13.47 -7.30 1.99
N ASP A 47 -12.47 -8.16 2.18
CA ASP A 47 -12.64 -9.49 2.76
C ASP A 47 -12.54 -9.52 4.29
N TYR A 48 -11.91 -8.51 4.89
CA TYR A 48 -11.61 -8.47 6.31
C TYR A 48 -12.08 -7.18 6.98
N PHE A 49 -12.44 -7.27 8.25
CA PHE A 49 -12.52 -6.14 9.17
C PHE A 49 -11.13 -5.90 9.75
N ILE A 50 -10.60 -4.70 9.59
CA ILE A 50 -9.28 -4.32 10.11
C ILE A 50 -9.48 -3.69 11.49
N GLU A 51 -8.94 -4.32 12.52
CA GLU A 51 -9.02 -3.84 13.91
C GLU A 51 -7.88 -2.90 14.26
N GLU A 52 -6.64 -3.30 13.95
CA GLU A 52 -5.45 -2.49 14.20
C GLU A 52 -4.56 -2.48 12.96
N GLN A 53 -3.79 -1.40 12.80
CA GLN A 53 -2.81 -1.26 11.73
C GLN A 53 -1.45 -0.91 12.32
N LEU A 54 -0.39 -1.42 11.71
CA LEU A 54 0.99 -1.15 12.09
C LEU A 54 1.87 -1.04 10.85
N GLU A 55 2.78 -0.09 10.87
CA GLU A 55 3.82 0.06 9.86
C GLU A 55 5.03 -0.82 10.22
N ALA A 56 5.45 -1.69 9.31
CA ALA A 56 6.61 -2.55 9.47
C ALA A 56 7.63 -2.34 8.36
N GLY A 57 8.90 -2.55 8.67
CA GLY A 57 9.95 -2.63 7.65
C GLY A 57 9.95 -3.99 6.95
N LEU A 58 10.62 -4.08 5.80
CA LEU A 58 10.78 -5.30 5.00
C LEU A 58 12.25 -5.59 4.75
N VAL A 59 12.65 -6.86 4.92
CA VAL A 59 13.96 -7.35 4.48
C VAL A 59 13.87 -7.72 3.01
N LEU A 60 14.42 -6.86 2.15
CA LEU A 60 14.37 -6.97 0.69
C LEU A 60 15.77 -7.17 0.11
N GLU A 61 15.83 -7.86 -1.02
CA GLU A 61 17.02 -7.97 -1.86
C GLU A 61 17.10 -6.78 -2.82
N GLY A 62 18.30 -6.50 -3.33
CA GLY A 62 18.52 -5.31 -4.19
C GLY A 62 17.67 -5.30 -5.45
N TRP A 63 17.44 -6.45 -6.08
CA TRP A 63 16.58 -6.55 -7.26
C TRP A 63 15.10 -6.34 -6.92
N GLU A 64 14.66 -6.76 -5.73
CA GLU A 64 13.29 -6.54 -5.24
C GLU A 64 13.02 -5.05 -5.05
N VAL A 65 13.96 -4.32 -4.44
CA VAL A 65 13.86 -2.87 -4.26
C VAL A 65 13.73 -2.17 -5.61
N LYS A 66 14.53 -2.56 -6.61
CA LYS A 66 14.43 -2.01 -7.96
C LYS A 66 13.07 -2.30 -8.61
N ALA A 67 12.60 -3.55 -8.49
CA ALA A 67 11.31 -3.98 -9.04
C ALA A 67 10.12 -3.26 -8.37
N ILE A 68 10.13 -3.11 -7.03
CA ILE A 68 9.10 -2.38 -6.30
C ILE A 68 9.09 -0.90 -6.70
N ARG A 69 10.25 -0.28 -6.86
CA ARG A 69 10.37 1.11 -7.36
C ARG A 69 9.80 1.27 -8.76
N ALA A 70 9.93 0.25 -9.60
CA ALA A 70 9.33 0.20 -10.94
C ALA A 70 7.83 -0.17 -10.91
N GLY A 71 7.22 -0.37 -9.73
CA GLY A 71 5.81 -0.74 -9.58
C GLY A 71 5.48 -2.20 -9.93
N ARG A 72 6.51 -3.07 -10.08
CA ARG A 72 6.34 -4.47 -10.43
C ARG A 72 6.14 -5.36 -9.21
N VAL A 73 5.16 -5.02 -8.38
CA VAL A 73 4.81 -5.74 -7.16
C VAL A 73 3.32 -5.99 -7.09
N GLN A 74 2.91 -7.14 -6.57
CA GLN A 74 1.54 -7.53 -6.35
C GLN A 74 1.39 -8.14 -4.95
N ILE A 75 0.50 -7.54 -4.13
CA ILE A 75 0.25 -7.97 -2.74
C ILE A 75 -1.15 -8.55 -2.53
N LYS A 76 -1.93 -8.70 -3.61
CA LYS A 76 -3.35 -9.06 -3.54
C LYS A 76 -3.61 -10.42 -2.89
N GLU A 77 -2.74 -11.40 -3.16
CA GLU A 77 -2.82 -12.78 -2.67
C GLU A 77 -1.83 -13.05 -1.52
N SER A 78 -1.21 -12.01 -0.97
CA SER A 78 -0.24 -12.14 0.11
C SER A 78 -0.90 -12.12 1.48
N TYR A 79 -0.26 -12.79 2.42
CA TYR A 79 -0.64 -12.85 3.83
C TYR A 79 0.60 -12.77 4.71
N VAL A 80 0.40 -12.50 5.98
CA VAL A 80 1.48 -12.44 6.97
C VAL A 80 1.37 -13.63 7.91
N TYR A 81 2.49 -14.33 8.10
CA TYR A 81 2.55 -15.51 8.95
C TYR A 81 3.65 -15.34 9.99
N PHE A 82 3.38 -15.79 11.22
CA PHE A 82 4.34 -15.80 12.31
C PHE A 82 5.17 -17.09 12.31
N ARG A 83 6.49 -16.97 12.33
CA ARG A 83 7.42 -18.10 12.39
C ARG A 83 8.72 -17.68 13.08
N ASN A 84 9.26 -18.55 13.96
CA ASN A 84 10.58 -18.36 14.60
C ASN A 84 10.73 -16.98 15.25
N GLY A 85 9.70 -16.51 16.00
CA GLY A 85 9.75 -15.24 16.71
C GLY A 85 9.67 -14.00 15.82
N ALA A 86 9.26 -14.12 14.56
CA ALA A 86 9.11 -13.00 13.65
C ALA A 86 7.93 -13.18 12.69
N PHE A 87 7.40 -12.08 12.18
CA PHE A 87 6.41 -12.08 11.11
C PHE A 87 7.07 -12.10 9.74
N TYR A 88 6.46 -12.83 8.81
CA TYR A 88 6.92 -12.97 7.43
C TYR A 88 5.79 -12.65 6.47
N LEU A 89 6.07 -11.84 5.46
CA LEU A 89 5.19 -11.62 4.33
C LEU A 89 5.38 -12.74 3.30
N ILE A 90 4.30 -13.48 3.02
CA ILE A 90 4.28 -14.64 2.11
C ILE A 90 3.32 -14.37 0.95
N GLY A 91 3.60 -14.91 -0.23
CA GLY A 91 2.74 -14.77 -1.41
C GLY A 91 2.79 -13.39 -2.08
N CYS A 92 3.66 -12.49 -1.61
CA CYS A 92 3.88 -11.23 -2.30
C CYS A 92 4.72 -11.47 -3.57
N HIS A 93 4.12 -11.23 -4.73
CA HIS A 93 4.73 -11.45 -6.03
C HIS A 93 5.48 -10.19 -6.48
N ILE A 94 6.79 -10.31 -6.68
CA ILE A 94 7.65 -9.24 -7.19
C ILE A 94 8.30 -9.71 -8.47
N THR A 95 7.94 -9.09 -9.60
CA THR A 95 8.47 -9.46 -10.92
C THR A 95 9.80 -8.74 -11.15
N PRO A 96 10.91 -9.48 -11.42
CA PRO A 96 12.21 -8.87 -11.69
C PRO A 96 12.17 -8.00 -12.94
N LEU A 97 13.03 -7.00 -13.00
CA LEU A 97 13.23 -6.21 -14.20
C LEU A 97 14.00 -7.04 -15.23
N PRO A 98 13.76 -6.85 -16.55
CA PRO A 98 14.51 -7.56 -17.61
C PRO A 98 16.01 -7.24 -17.60
N GLU A 99 16.38 -6.09 -17.03
CA GLU A 99 17.78 -5.65 -16.83
C GLU A 99 18.42 -6.23 -15.57
N ALA A 100 17.73 -7.15 -14.86
CA ALA A 100 18.32 -7.82 -13.69
C ALA A 100 19.49 -8.69 -14.16
N SER A 101 20.62 -8.63 -13.41
CA SER A 101 21.82 -9.38 -13.72
C SER A 101 21.52 -10.87 -13.94
N THR A 102 22.08 -11.45 -14.99
CA THR A 102 21.94 -12.87 -15.35
C THR A 102 22.44 -13.85 -14.28
N HIS A 103 23.22 -13.36 -13.31
CA HIS A 103 23.75 -14.15 -12.22
C HIS A 103 22.79 -14.31 -11.02
N ILE A 104 21.63 -13.63 -11.03
CA ILE A 104 20.66 -13.68 -9.96
C ILE A 104 19.51 -14.58 -10.40
N HIS A 105 19.22 -15.63 -9.63
CA HIS A 105 18.01 -16.44 -9.78
C HIS A 105 16.92 -15.87 -8.85
N PRO A 106 16.09 -14.94 -9.34
CA PRO A 106 15.13 -14.24 -8.49
C PRO A 106 13.97 -15.17 -8.08
N ASN A 107 13.84 -15.42 -6.79
CA ASN A 107 12.63 -16.09 -6.28
C ASN A 107 11.52 -15.06 -6.10
N VAL A 108 10.59 -15.04 -7.03
CA VAL A 108 9.52 -14.05 -7.14
C VAL A 108 8.58 -14.04 -5.94
N THR A 109 8.32 -15.23 -5.35
CA THR A 109 7.37 -15.46 -4.25
C THR A 109 8.04 -15.73 -2.90
N ARG A 110 9.31 -15.38 -2.76
CA ARG A 110 10.09 -15.57 -1.53
C ARG A 110 9.35 -15.03 -0.30
N SER A 111 9.49 -15.71 0.85
CA SER A 111 9.04 -15.18 2.13
C SER A 111 9.97 -14.04 2.59
N ARG A 112 9.41 -12.92 3.01
CA ARG A 112 10.14 -11.72 3.40
C ARG A 112 9.90 -11.41 4.87
N LYS A 113 10.98 -11.34 5.66
CA LYS A 113 10.90 -11.03 7.08
C LYS A 113 10.43 -9.58 7.28
N LEU A 114 9.49 -9.39 8.19
CA LEU A 114 9.06 -8.07 8.65
C LEU A 114 9.93 -7.60 9.80
N LEU A 115 10.28 -6.32 9.78
CA LEU A 115 11.06 -5.67 10.82
C LEU A 115 10.09 -4.89 11.71
N MET A 116 9.85 -5.43 12.89
CA MET A 116 8.95 -4.88 13.92
C MET A 116 9.69 -4.85 15.25
N LYS A 117 9.23 -4.05 16.20
CA LYS A 117 9.73 -4.05 17.56
C LYS A 117 9.30 -5.33 18.30
N GLN A 118 10.10 -5.83 19.21
CA GLN A 118 9.80 -7.04 19.96
C GLN A 118 8.46 -6.98 20.70
N ASN A 119 8.20 -5.86 21.37
CA ASN A 119 6.92 -5.64 22.08
C ASN A 119 5.69 -5.67 21.14
N GLU A 120 5.86 -5.20 19.89
CA GLU A 120 4.80 -5.25 18.88
C GLU A 120 4.56 -6.67 18.39
N ILE A 121 5.64 -7.44 18.21
CA ILE A 121 5.58 -8.86 17.81
C ILE A 121 4.81 -9.65 18.85
N GLU A 122 5.18 -9.53 20.13
CA GLU A 122 4.56 -10.26 21.24
C GLU A 122 3.06 -9.89 21.39
N LYS A 123 2.76 -8.59 21.35
CA LYS A 123 1.38 -8.11 21.41
C LYS A 123 0.51 -8.67 20.26
N TRP A 124 1.03 -8.64 19.04
CA TRP A 124 0.29 -9.09 17.87
C TRP A 124 0.17 -10.61 17.80
N PHE A 125 1.22 -11.32 18.18
CA PHE A 125 1.20 -12.77 18.30
C PHE A 125 0.14 -13.24 19.29
N GLY A 126 0.08 -12.64 20.50
CA GLY A 126 -0.95 -12.95 21.48
C GLY A 126 -2.38 -12.71 20.95
N LYS A 127 -2.63 -11.63 20.20
CA LYS A 127 -3.94 -11.38 19.59
C LYS A 127 -4.29 -12.38 18.48
N VAL A 128 -3.33 -12.77 17.67
CA VAL A 128 -3.54 -13.78 16.62
C VAL A 128 -3.92 -15.12 17.23
N GLU A 129 -3.23 -15.56 18.29
CA GLU A 129 -3.51 -16.85 18.92
C GLU A 129 -4.79 -16.84 19.76
N LEU A 130 -4.97 -15.82 20.61
CA LEU A 130 -6.10 -15.77 21.54
C LEU A 130 -7.43 -15.38 20.90
N ALA A 131 -7.41 -14.43 19.97
CA ALA A 131 -8.62 -13.92 19.32
C ALA A 131 -8.90 -14.55 17.94
N GLY A 132 -8.03 -15.44 17.45
CA GLY A 132 -8.16 -16.06 16.12
C GLY A 132 -8.11 -15.03 14.99
N LEU A 133 -7.38 -13.93 15.17
CA LEU A 133 -7.21 -12.89 14.17
C LEU A 133 -6.15 -13.28 13.14
N THR A 134 -6.27 -12.74 11.95
CA THR A 134 -5.30 -12.94 10.86
C THR A 134 -4.55 -11.63 10.61
N VAL A 135 -3.28 -11.74 10.22
CA VAL A 135 -2.49 -10.56 9.82
C VAL A 135 -2.45 -10.50 8.30
N VAL A 136 -2.88 -9.37 7.75
CA VAL A 136 -2.93 -9.14 6.30
C VAL A 136 -2.14 -7.90 5.91
N PRO A 137 -1.43 -7.90 4.77
CA PRO A 137 -0.78 -6.69 4.26
C PRO A 137 -1.83 -5.80 3.60
N LEU A 138 -1.80 -4.51 3.95
CA LEU A 138 -2.75 -3.50 3.49
C LEU A 138 -2.18 -2.63 2.38
N ASN A 139 -0.96 -2.16 2.56
CA ASN A 139 -0.34 -1.18 1.68
C ASN A 139 1.18 -1.34 1.67
N LEU A 140 1.79 -1.10 0.51
CA LEU A 140 3.24 -0.86 0.41
C LEU A 140 3.47 0.60 0.07
N HIS A 141 4.37 1.25 0.78
CA HIS A 141 4.65 2.66 0.59
C HIS A 141 6.14 2.98 0.80
N PHE A 142 6.55 4.15 0.30
CA PHE A 142 7.84 4.74 0.63
C PHE A 142 7.67 5.66 1.85
N SER A 143 8.50 5.44 2.86
CA SER A 143 8.64 6.31 4.01
C SER A 143 10.14 6.59 4.22
N HIS A 144 10.56 7.85 4.16
CA HIS A 144 11.97 8.26 4.30
C HIS A 144 12.93 7.46 3.39
N CYS A 145 12.58 7.34 2.09
CA CYS A 145 13.31 6.57 1.08
C CYS A 145 13.43 5.07 1.33
N ARG A 146 12.75 4.53 2.34
CA ARG A 146 12.67 3.09 2.62
C ARG A 146 11.32 2.54 2.22
N ILE A 147 11.31 1.29 1.79
CA ILE A 147 10.07 0.56 1.50
C ILE A 147 9.55 0.01 2.81
N LYS A 148 8.29 0.32 3.12
CA LYS A 148 7.58 -0.15 4.29
C LYS A 148 6.26 -0.79 3.89
N VAL A 149 5.71 -1.61 4.76
CA VAL A 149 4.42 -2.25 4.60
C VAL A 149 3.52 -1.91 5.78
N ASP A 150 2.30 -1.49 5.48
CA ASP A 150 1.25 -1.43 6.47
C ASP A 150 0.61 -2.81 6.57
N ILE A 151 0.63 -3.38 7.75
CA ILE A 151 -0.02 -4.65 8.09
C ILE A 151 -1.21 -4.37 8.98
N GLY A 152 -2.25 -5.19 8.85
CA GLY A 152 -3.48 -5.07 9.64
C GLY A 152 -3.80 -6.36 10.36
N LEU A 153 -4.16 -6.24 11.66
CA LEU A 153 -4.84 -7.27 12.40
C LEU A 153 -6.29 -7.30 11.93
N ALA A 154 -6.73 -8.45 11.44
CA ALA A 154 -7.94 -8.56 10.66
C ALA A 154 -8.80 -9.75 11.06
N LYS A 155 -10.11 -9.55 11.09
CA LYS A 155 -11.12 -10.58 11.25
C LYS A 155 -11.83 -10.83 9.93
N GLY A 156 -11.95 -12.08 9.49
CA GLY A 156 -12.65 -12.43 8.26
C GLY A 156 -14.12 -12.02 8.28
N LYS A 157 -14.58 -11.36 7.24
CA LYS A 157 -16.00 -11.02 7.06
C LYS A 157 -16.79 -12.25 6.62
N LYS A 158 -17.98 -12.45 7.20
CA LYS A 158 -18.94 -13.45 6.72
C LYS A 158 -19.50 -13.02 5.36
N LEU A 159 -20.04 -13.97 4.60
CA LEU A 159 -20.61 -13.69 3.28
C LEU A 159 -21.74 -12.64 3.31
N HIS A 160 -22.53 -12.64 4.39
CA HIS A 160 -23.60 -11.66 4.60
C HIS A 160 -23.03 -10.24 4.73
N ASP A 161 -22.02 -10.06 5.59
CA ASP A 161 -21.36 -8.78 5.82
C ASP A 161 -20.72 -8.20 4.54
N LYS A 162 -20.17 -9.08 3.67
CA LYS A 162 -19.63 -8.68 2.38
C LYS A 162 -20.70 -8.09 1.46
N ARG A 163 -21.86 -8.74 1.37
CA ARG A 163 -22.99 -8.27 0.55
C ARG A 163 -23.57 -6.95 1.04
N GLU A 164 -23.66 -6.76 2.34
CA GLU A 164 -24.08 -5.47 2.93
C GLU A 164 -23.08 -4.37 2.62
N SER A 165 -21.79 -4.62 2.82
CA SER A 165 -20.75 -3.63 2.52
C SER A 165 -20.66 -3.26 1.02
N GLU A 166 -21.05 -4.15 0.11
CA GLU A 166 -21.16 -3.86 -1.32
C GLU A 166 -22.37 -2.98 -1.62
N LYS A 167 -23.55 -3.31 -1.07
CA LYS A 167 -24.77 -2.49 -1.21
C LYS A 167 -24.55 -1.05 -0.72
N ASP A 168 -23.90 -0.89 0.44
CA ASP A 168 -23.60 0.42 1.00
C ASP A 168 -22.67 1.24 0.11
N LYS A 169 -21.65 0.60 -0.47
CA LYS A 169 -20.74 1.26 -1.43
C LYS A 169 -21.47 1.69 -2.70
N ASP A 170 -22.35 0.85 -3.23
CA ASP A 170 -23.12 1.16 -4.43
C ASP A 170 -24.13 2.28 -4.16
N TRP A 171 -24.81 2.27 -3.01
CA TRP A 171 -25.65 3.34 -2.56
C TRP A 171 -24.91 4.67 -2.40
N GLN A 172 -23.72 4.65 -1.80
CA GLN A 172 -22.89 5.85 -1.68
C GLN A 172 -22.45 6.40 -3.05
N ARG A 173 -22.10 5.52 -4.00
CA ARG A 173 -21.75 5.93 -5.37
C ARG A 173 -22.93 6.59 -6.07
N GLU A 174 -24.11 6.03 -5.95
CA GLU A 174 -25.34 6.56 -6.54
C GLU A 174 -25.69 7.91 -5.94
N LYS A 175 -25.65 8.03 -4.62
CA LYS A 175 -25.85 9.30 -3.92
C LYS A 175 -24.88 10.37 -4.40
N GLN A 176 -23.61 10.04 -4.58
CA GLN A 176 -22.61 10.97 -5.11
C GLN A 176 -22.88 11.39 -6.57
N ARG A 177 -23.42 10.49 -7.40
CA ARG A 177 -23.80 10.81 -8.78
C ARG A 177 -24.96 11.81 -8.81
N ILE A 178 -26.00 11.56 -8.03
CA ILE A 178 -27.17 12.43 -7.93
C ILE A 178 -26.76 13.83 -7.44
N MET A 179 -25.93 13.92 -6.38
CA MET A 179 -25.44 15.22 -5.88
C MET A 179 -24.59 15.99 -6.90
N LYS A 180 -23.82 15.30 -7.75
CA LYS A 180 -23.06 15.97 -8.81
C LYS A 180 -23.93 16.50 -9.93
N HIS A 181 -25.01 15.82 -10.29
CA HIS A 181 -25.99 16.31 -11.29
C HIS A 181 -26.72 17.52 -10.76
N SER A 182 -27.21 17.54 -9.54
CA SER A 182 -27.94 18.69 -8.99
C SER A 182 -27.09 19.98 -8.88
N ASN A 183 -25.76 19.84 -8.71
CA ASN A 183 -24.85 21.00 -8.66
C ASN A 183 -24.45 21.54 -10.04
N ASN A 184 -24.73 20.81 -11.13
CA ASN A 184 -24.45 21.26 -12.49
C ASN A 184 -25.66 21.97 -13.14
N ASP A 185 -26.86 21.83 -12.56
CA ASP A 185 -28.11 22.41 -13.06
C ASP A 185 -28.48 23.71 -12.33
N SER A 186 -27.56 24.22 -11.49
CA SER A 186 -27.67 25.53 -10.80
C SER A 186 -26.66 26.52 -11.33
#